data_527eba5df50a1afd036d5e2a82a1e325
#
_entry.id   527eba5df50a1afd036d5e2a82a1e325
#
_cell.length_a   1.000
_cell.length_b   1.000
_cell.length_c   1.000
_cell.angle_alpha   90.00
_cell.angle_beta   90.00
_cell.angle_gamma   90.00
#
_symmetry.space_group_name_H-M   'P 1'
#
loop_
_entity.id
_entity.type
_entity.pdbx_description
1 polymer ?
#
loop_
_entity_poly.entity_id
_entity_poly.type
_entity_poly.pdbx_seq_one_letter_code
_entity_poly.pdbx_strand_id
1 'polypeptide(L)'
;MINPQQRKFEKGFTLIELLIVAAIIGILLAIAIPNLLKARISSNEVNARKALQTLKDAEYEYFEQDLDDNGDRNFTNLIGALGTAGTLRDPAGTSDPADALIDSTFQDAVSSDGSPSSSAVCADPKAGYCLSWSDDAGTDAQSLKGDFGWEASMTSARVNGRKDFSAFTDKVIKCTVTSQASGANGTFESGSNDRACDG
;
A
#
# COMPACT_ATOMS: atom_id res chain seq x y z
N MET A 1 51.39 -55.70 14.13
CA MET A 1 50.48 -55.17 15.20
C MET A 1 49.47 -54.29 14.55
N ILE A 2 48.22 -54.74 14.40
CA ILE A 2 47.15 -54.02 13.75
C ILE A 2 46.32 -53.32 14.88
N ASN A 3 46.31 -52.03 14.88
CA ASN A 3 45.62 -51.27 15.90
C ASN A 3 44.09 -51.29 15.59
N PRO A 4 43.24 -51.80 16.47
CA PRO A 4 41.80 -51.79 16.23
C PRO A 4 41.25 -50.41 16.42
N GLN A 5 40.82 -49.77 15.31
CA GLN A 5 40.07 -48.52 15.30
C GLN A 5 38.81 -48.71 16.16
N GLN A 6 38.75 -48.02 17.29
CA GLN A 6 37.55 -47.94 18.12
C GLN A 6 36.48 -47.18 17.34
N ARG A 7 35.49 -47.92 16.80
CA ARG A 7 34.27 -47.33 16.24
C ARG A 7 33.53 -46.65 17.38
N LYS A 8 33.55 -45.32 17.39
CA LYS A 8 32.64 -44.54 18.22
C LYS A 8 31.23 -44.85 17.75
N PHE A 9 30.45 -45.48 18.61
CA PHE A 9 29.00 -45.63 18.39
C PHE A 9 28.38 -44.24 18.46
N GLU A 10 27.99 -43.69 17.31
CA GLU A 10 27.17 -42.51 17.25
C GLU A 10 25.79 -42.86 17.80
N LYS A 11 25.37 -42.19 18.85
CA LYS A 11 24.03 -42.32 19.43
C LYS A 11 23.03 -41.74 18.46
N GLY A 12 22.20 -42.57 17.84
CA GLY A 12 21.10 -42.13 17.00
C GLY A 12 19.96 -41.54 17.82
N PHE A 13 19.18 -40.64 17.21
CA PHE A 13 17.98 -40.11 17.80
C PHE A 13 16.90 -41.17 17.95
N THR A 14 16.16 -41.12 19.06
CA THR A 14 15.00 -41.98 19.25
C THR A 14 13.75 -41.40 18.60
N LEU A 15 12.85 -42.27 18.14
CA LEU A 15 11.58 -41.83 17.54
C LEU A 15 10.74 -41.00 18.50
N ILE A 16 10.79 -41.32 19.80
CA ILE A 16 10.04 -40.58 20.82
C ILE A 16 10.59 -39.17 21.05
N GLU A 17 11.90 -38.96 20.98
CA GLU A 17 12.50 -37.62 21.07
C GLU A 17 12.02 -36.70 19.94
N LEU A 18 11.96 -37.20 18.70
CA LEU A 18 11.43 -36.47 17.56
C LEU A 18 9.94 -36.16 17.72
N LEU A 19 9.16 -37.11 18.25
CA LEU A 19 7.73 -36.96 18.42
C LEU A 19 7.40 -35.92 19.47
N ILE A 20 8.11 -35.89 20.60
CA ILE A 20 7.93 -34.88 21.63
C ILE A 20 8.26 -33.47 21.11
N VAL A 21 9.37 -33.32 20.40
CA VAL A 21 9.78 -32.04 19.82
C VAL A 21 8.73 -31.54 18.81
N ALA A 22 8.25 -32.44 17.93
CA ALA A 22 7.20 -32.07 16.97
C ALA A 22 5.88 -31.63 17.67
N ALA A 23 5.51 -32.30 18.74
CA ALA A 23 4.32 -31.94 19.52
C ALA A 23 4.47 -30.54 20.15
N ILE A 24 5.63 -30.22 20.75
CA ILE A 24 5.87 -28.90 21.35
C ILE A 24 5.85 -27.80 20.28
N ILE A 25 6.51 -28.02 19.15
CA ILE A 25 6.51 -27.06 18.02
C ILE A 25 5.08 -26.85 17.52
N GLY A 26 4.28 -27.91 17.39
CA GLY A 26 2.87 -27.83 16.97
C GLY A 26 2.03 -26.92 17.89
N ILE A 27 2.18 -27.05 19.20
CA ILE A 27 1.47 -26.20 20.17
C ILE A 27 1.93 -24.73 20.06
N LEU A 28 3.22 -24.48 19.93
CA LEU A 28 3.76 -23.14 19.80
C LEU A 28 3.27 -22.45 18.50
N LEU A 29 3.27 -23.18 17.38
CA LEU A 29 2.77 -22.67 16.09
C LEU A 29 1.27 -22.39 16.12
N ALA A 30 0.46 -23.17 16.81
CA ALA A 30 -0.97 -22.94 16.94
C ALA A 30 -1.29 -21.57 17.55
N ILE A 31 -0.45 -21.06 18.43
CA ILE A 31 -0.60 -19.73 19.06
C ILE A 31 0.09 -18.64 18.22
N ALA A 32 1.23 -18.96 17.62
CA ALA A 32 2.05 -17.96 16.92
C ALA A 32 1.44 -17.54 15.58
N ILE A 33 0.87 -18.46 14.79
CA ILE A 33 0.35 -18.18 13.44
C ILE A 33 -0.76 -17.10 13.47
N PRO A 34 -1.83 -17.20 14.28
CA PRO A 34 -2.89 -16.18 14.27
C PRO A 34 -2.40 -14.81 14.74
N ASN A 35 -1.42 -14.76 15.63
CA ASN A 35 -0.86 -13.50 16.10
C ASN A 35 0.02 -12.85 15.03
N LEU A 36 0.79 -13.64 14.28
CA LEU A 36 1.60 -13.16 13.16
C LEU A 36 0.72 -12.56 12.04
N LEU A 37 -0.39 -13.21 11.70
CA LEU A 37 -1.32 -12.70 10.70
C LEU A 37 -1.92 -11.36 11.11
N LYS A 38 -2.33 -11.19 12.38
CA LYS A 38 -2.81 -9.89 12.89
C LYS A 38 -1.74 -8.82 12.83
N ALA A 39 -0.51 -9.13 13.22
CA ALA A 39 0.61 -8.19 13.17
C ALA A 39 0.93 -7.77 11.72
N ARG A 40 0.87 -8.70 10.78
CA ARG A 40 1.06 -8.43 9.34
C ARG A 40 -0.02 -7.48 8.80
N ILE A 41 -1.29 -7.74 9.10
CA ILE A 41 -2.40 -6.86 8.71
C ILE A 41 -2.17 -5.44 9.26
N SER A 42 -1.87 -5.31 10.55
CA SER A 42 -1.63 -4.01 11.17
C SER A 42 -0.44 -3.28 10.53
N SER A 43 0.63 -3.99 10.19
CA SER A 43 1.79 -3.42 9.49
C SER A 43 1.42 -2.91 8.09
N ASN A 44 0.63 -3.68 7.35
CA ASN A 44 0.17 -3.30 6.02
C ASN A 44 -0.70 -2.03 6.07
N GLU A 45 -1.63 -1.95 7.03
CA GLU A 45 -2.48 -0.77 7.23
C GLU A 45 -1.67 0.49 7.57
N VAL A 46 -0.62 0.36 8.37
CA VAL A 46 0.30 1.47 8.66
C VAL A 46 1.05 1.91 7.41
N ASN A 47 1.50 0.95 6.58
CA ASN A 47 2.21 1.26 5.33
C ASN A 47 1.29 1.93 4.31
N ALA A 48 0.03 1.49 4.20
CA ALA A 48 -0.96 2.12 3.32
C ALA A 48 -1.23 3.58 3.73
N ARG A 49 -1.40 3.85 5.02
CA ARG A 49 -1.54 5.23 5.53
C ARG A 49 -0.32 6.10 5.24
N LYS A 50 0.89 5.54 5.41
CA LYS A 50 2.13 6.26 5.07
C LYS A 50 2.22 6.55 3.57
N ALA A 51 1.81 5.61 2.73
CA ALA A 51 1.77 5.83 1.29
C ALA A 51 0.85 7.00 0.92
N LEU A 52 -0.36 7.04 1.48
CA LEU A 52 -1.27 8.18 1.29
C LEU A 52 -0.74 9.49 1.86
N GLN A 53 -0.03 9.46 2.99
CA GLN A 53 0.65 10.64 3.49
C GLN A 53 1.71 11.16 2.51
N THR A 54 2.51 10.27 1.95
CA THR A 54 3.51 10.64 0.94
C THR A 54 2.86 11.24 -0.30
N LEU A 55 1.77 10.61 -0.81
CA LEU A 55 1.03 11.15 -1.96
C LEU A 55 0.44 12.53 -1.65
N LYS A 56 -0.19 12.69 -0.51
CA LYS A 56 -0.71 13.97 -0.07
C LYS A 56 0.36 15.06 -0.03
N ASP A 57 1.51 14.76 0.56
CA ASP A 57 2.60 15.72 0.68
C ASP A 57 3.18 16.06 -0.71
N ALA A 58 3.27 15.07 -1.61
CA ALA A 58 3.67 15.27 -3.00
C ALA A 58 2.67 16.12 -3.79
N GLU A 59 1.36 15.93 -3.59
CA GLU A 59 0.33 16.76 -4.23
C GLU A 59 0.43 18.24 -3.83
N TYR A 60 0.68 18.50 -2.54
CA TYR A 60 0.87 19.88 -2.10
C TYR A 60 2.14 20.50 -2.67
N GLU A 61 3.22 19.75 -2.79
CA GLU A 61 4.45 20.22 -3.39
C GLU A 61 4.27 20.47 -4.89
N TYR A 62 3.58 19.57 -5.60
CA TYR A 62 3.20 19.74 -7.01
C TYR A 62 2.39 21.04 -7.22
N PHE A 63 1.37 21.25 -6.39
CA PHE A 63 0.51 22.45 -6.42
C PHE A 63 1.29 23.74 -6.13
N GLU A 64 2.15 23.74 -5.11
CA GLU A 64 2.88 24.94 -4.70
C GLU A 64 3.93 25.37 -5.70
N GLN A 65 4.57 24.40 -6.36
CA GLN A 65 5.63 24.66 -7.33
C GLN A 65 5.13 24.88 -8.76
N ASP A 66 3.84 24.65 -9.03
CA ASP A 66 3.26 24.70 -10.39
C ASP A 66 4.10 23.83 -11.35
N LEU A 67 4.25 22.54 -10.98
CA LEU A 67 5.20 21.65 -11.65
C LEU A 67 4.82 21.27 -13.08
N ASP A 68 3.62 21.59 -13.53
CA ASP A 68 3.22 21.49 -14.93
C ASP A 68 3.43 22.81 -15.71
N ASP A 69 3.92 23.86 -15.03
CA ASP A 69 4.30 25.17 -15.59
C ASP A 69 3.22 25.79 -16.51
N ASN A 70 1.96 25.52 -16.19
CA ASN A 70 0.82 26.02 -16.97
C ASN A 70 0.34 27.41 -16.50
N GLY A 71 0.91 27.94 -15.42
CA GLY A 71 0.61 29.22 -14.82
C GLY A 71 -0.63 29.21 -13.89
N ASP A 72 -1.26 28.05 -13.74
CA ASP A 72 -2.38 27.81 -12.84
C ASP A 72 -1.98 26.76 -11.80
N ARG A 73 -2.08 27.07 -10.52
CA ARG A 73 -1.84 26.08 -9.47
C ARG A 73 -2.96 25.06 -9.44
N ASN A 74 -2.63 23.80 -9.66
CA ASN A 74 -3.55 22.66 -9.63
C ASN A 74 -2.89 21.42 -9.07
N PHE A 75 -3.68 20.51 -8.56
CA PHE A 75 -3.29 19.16 -8.20
C PHE A 75 -3.28 18.27 -9.43
N THR A 76 -2.77 17.06 -9.32
CA THR A 76 -2.75 16.10 -10.43
C THR A 76 -3.47 14.81 -10.08
N ASN A 77 -4.26 14.28 -11.00
CA ASN A 77 -4.84 12.96 -10.89
C ASN A 77 -3.95 11.86 -11.52
N LEU A 78 -2.75 12.23 -11.95
CA LEU A 78 -1.80 11.34 -12.61
C LEU A 78 -0.64 11.03 -11.68
N ILE A 79 -0.54 9.81 -11.20
CA ILE A 79 0.57 9.38 -10.33
C ILE A 79 1.94 9.61 -10.97
N GLY A 80 2.02 9.48 -12.30
CA GLY A 80 3.25 9.71 -13.05
C GLY A 80 3.73 11.17 -13.00
N ALA A 81 2.83 12.14 -12.85
CA ALA A 81 3.19 13.55 -12.69
C ALA A 81 3.89 13.83 -11.35
N LEU A 82 3.59 13.05 -10.31
CA LEU A 82 4.30 13.08 -9.03
C LEU A 82 5.62 12.30 -9.06
N GLY A 83 5.75 11.36 -10.00
CA GLY A 83 6.92 10.49 -10.16
C GLY A 83 7.94 11.01 -11.17
N THR A 84 8.63 10.07 -11.81
CA THR A 84 9.71 10.32 -12.78
C THR A 84 9.25 10.47 -14.23
N ALA A 85 7.94 10.36 -14.50
CA ALA A 85 7.44 10.39 -15.86
C ALA A 85 7.38 11.82 -16.40
N GLY A 86 8.50 12.30 -16.91
CA GLY A 86 8.67 13.64 -17.47
C GLY A 86 7.82 14.01 -18.68
N THR A 87 6.93 13.13 -19.10
CA THR A 87 5.92 13.45 -20.12
C THR A 87 4.64 14.06 -19.55
N LEU A 88 4.48 14.04 -18.23
CA LEU A 88 3.28 14.53 -17.53
C LEU A 88 3.49 15.87 -16.83
N ARG A 89 4.70 16.38 -16.83
CA ARG A 89 5.03 17.75 -16.42
C ARG A 89 5.39 18.58 -17.65
N ASP A 90 4.95 19.80 -17.74
CA ASP A 90 5.33 20.73 -18.79
C ASP A 90 6.34 21.78 -18.24
N PRO A 91 7.40 22.15 -18.96
CA PRO A 91 7.74 21.68 -20.30
C PRO A 91 8.22 20.23 -20.36
N ALA A 92 7.65 19.48 -21.28
CA ALA A 92 8.08 18.13 -21.57
C ALA A 92 9.58 18.09 -21.85
N GLY A 93 10.36 17.41 -21.03
CA GLY A 93 11.78 17.22 -21.25
C GLY A 93 12.70 17.49 -20.05
N THR A 94 12.22 18.04 -18.95
CA THR A 94 13.02 18.23 -17.72
C THR A 94 12.80 17.13 -16.69
N SER A 95 12.47 15.92 -17.10
CA SER A 95 12.35 14.78 -16.19
C SER A 95 13.71 14.32 -15.70
N ASP A 96 14.33 15.10 -14.84
CA ASP A 96 15.39 14.55 -14.01
C ASP A 96 14.73 13.64 -12.96
N PRO A 97 15.21 12.39 -12.80
CA PRO A 97 14.79 11.55 -11.68
C PRO A 97 14.97 12.22 -10.30
N ALA A 98 15.83 13.23 -10.21
CA ALA A 98 16.01 14.03 -9.01
C ALA A 98 14.80 14.90 -8.66
N ASP A 99 13.91 15.19 -9.62
CA ASP A 99 12.74 16.02 -9.42
C ASP A 99 11.48 15.20 -9.05
N ALA A 100 11.62 13.88 -8.94
CA ALA A 100 10.51 13.01 -8.54
C ALA A 100 10.12 13.26 -7.07
N LEU A 101 8.85 13.53 -6.83
CA LEU A 101 8.29 13.71 -5.49
C LEU A 101 7.99 12.36 -4.80
N ILE A 102 7.80 11.31 -5.60
CA ILE A 102 7.54 9.94 -5.13
C ILE A 102 8.43 8.93 -5.87
N ASP A 103 8.70 7.80 -5.24
CA ASP A 103 9.46 6.72 -5.84
C ASP A 103 8.63 5.90 -6.86
N SER A 104 9.33 5.16 -7.76
CA SER A 104 8.71 4.38 -8.82
C SER A 104 7.76 3.29 -8.33
N THR A 105 7.90 2.82 -7.09
CA THR A 105 7.02 1.77 -6.54
C THR A 105 5.58 2.24 -6.34
N PHE A 106 5.33 3.55 -6.36
CA PHE A 106 3.97 4.09 -6.34
C PHE A 106 3.29 3.92 -7.71
N GLN A 107 4.03 4.04 -8.81
CA GLN A 107 3.47 3.86 -10.15
C GLN A 107 2.99 2.42 -10.37
N ASP A 108 3.76 1.43 -9.91
CA ASP A 108 3.39 0.02 -10.01
C ASP A 108 2.20 -0.36 -9.11
N ALA A 109 2.00 0.39 -8.04
CA ALA A 109 0.90 0.20 -7.09
C ALA A 109 -0.42 0.86 -7.51
N VAL A 110 -0.44 1.60 -8.63
CA VAL A 110 -1.67 2.26 -9.12
C VAL A 110 -2.45 1.32 -10.02
N SER A 111 -3.77 1.27 -9.80
CA SER A 111 -4.69 0.42 -10.57
C SER A 111 -4.98 0.94 -11.96
N SER A 112 -4.86 2.27 -12.18
CA SER A 112 -5.02 2.91 -13.49
C SER A 112 -4.42 4.32 -13.47
N ASP A 113 -3.87 4.77 -14.62
CA ASP A 113 -3.38 6.13 -14.79
C ASP A 113 -4.54 7.13 -14.76
N GLY A 114 -4.73 7.81 -13.64
CA GLY A 114 -5.62 8.96 -13.54
C GLY A 114 -7.12 8.70 -13.77
N SER A 115 -7.53 7.46 -13.88
CA SER A 115 -8.96 7.14 -13.91
C SER A 115 -9.40 6.77 -12.50
N PRO A 116 -10.53 7.29 -12.01
CA PRO A 116 -11.16 6.80 -10.83
C PRO A 116 -11.33 5.28 -10.96
N SER A 117 -10.76 4.52 -10.07
CA SER A 117 -10.87 3.07 -10.09
C SER A 117 -11.07 2.56 -8.68
N SER A 118 -12.26 2.07 -8.45
CA SER A 118 -12.64 1.36 -7.24
C SER A 118 -12.07 -0.06 -7.16
N SER A 119 -11.13 -0.42 -8.02
CA SER A 119 -10.59 -1.76 -8.12
C SER A 119 -9.30 -1.91 -7.33
N ALA A 120 -9.27 -2.80 -6.35
CA ALA A 120 -8.07 -3.22 -5.64
C ALA A 120 -7.14 -4.09 -6.50
N VAL A 121 -7.04 -3.79 -7.80
CA VAL A 121 -6.22 -4.52 -8.78
C VAL A 121 -5.16 -3.60 -9.33
N CYS A 122 -3.91 -3.89 -9.02
CA CYS A 122 -2.73 -3.21 -9.55
C CYS A 122 -1.64 -4.23 -9.86
N ALA A 123 -0.62 -3.82 -10.62
CA ALA A 123 0.45 -4.73 -11.04
C ALA A 123 1.29 -5.21 -9.85
N ASP A 124 1.66 -4.30 -8.95
CA ASP A 124 2.47 -4.61 -7.76
C ASP A 124 1.94 -3.87 -6.51
N PRO A 125 1.10 -4.52 -5.70
CA PRO A 125 0.50 -3.89 -4.53
C PRO A 125 1.53 -3.49 -3.48
N LYS A 126 1.50 -2.24 -3.03
CA LYS A 126 2.38 -1.73 -1.96
C LYS A 126 1.86 -2.21 -0.60
N ALA A 127 2.59 -3.16 0.00
CA ALA A 127 2.19 -3.82 1.25
C ALA A 127 0.76 -4.43 1.21
N GLY A 128 0.35 -4.96 0.04
CA GLY A 128 -0.96 -5.57 -0.16
C GLY A 128 -2.10 -4.58 -0.39
N TYR A 129 -1.77 -3.31 -0.68
CA TYR A 129 -2.70 -2.25 -1.06
C TYR A 129 -2.39 -1.73 -2.46
N CYS A 130 -3.44 -1.52 -3.25
CA CYS A 130 -3.38 -0.76 -4.48
C CYS A 130 -3.77 0.68 -4.23
N LEU A 131 -3.17 1.58 -4.97
CA LEU A 131 -3.49 3.00 -4.95
C LEU A 131 -4.40 3.34 -6.14
N SER A 132 -5.30 4.27 -5.97
CA SER A 132 -6.18 4.76 -7.02
C SER A 132 -6.58 6.21 -6.76
N TRP A 133 -6.96 6.90 -7.83
CA TRP A 133 -7.63 8.19 -7.70
C TRP A 133 -9.05 7.97 -7.18
N SER A 134 -9.53 8.85 -6.30
CA SER A 134 -10.88 8.77 -5.75
C SER A 134 -11.91 9.39 -6.68
N ASP A 135 -13.07 8.73 -6.84
CA ASP A 135 -14.21 9.26 -7.58
C ASP A 135 -14.80 10.54 -6.94
N ASP A 136 -14.56 10.75 -5.64
CA ASP A 136 -15.02 11.94 -4.91
C ASP A 136 -14.22 13.20 -5.25
N ALA A 137 -13.01 13.06 -5.80
CA ALA A 137 -12.23 14.15 -6.34
C ALA A 137 -12.43 14.23 -7.85
N GLY A 138 -12.78 15.40 -8.37
CA GLY A 138 -12.98 15.54 -9.82
C GLY A 138 -11.68 15.35 -10.60
N THR A 139 -11.82 15.04 -11.89
CA THR A 139 -10.68 14.84 -12.81
C THR A 139 -10.53 15.94 -13.84
N ASP A 140 -11.46 16.92 -13.87
CA ASP A 140 -11.40 18.05 -14.77
C ASP A 140 -10.50 19.17 -14.23
N ALA A 141 -10.01 20.01 -15.13
CA ALA A 141 -9.06 21.09 -14.78
C ALA A 141 -9.61 22.07 -13.72
N GLN A 142 -10.93 22.21 -13.57
CA GLN A 142 -11.51 23.10 -12.56
C GLN A 142 -11.53 22.43 -11.18
N SER A 143 -11.84 21.15 -11.11
CA SER A 143 -11.85 20.38 -9.88
C SER A 143 -10.44 20.26 -9.30
N LEU A 144 -9.45 20.02 -10.15
CA LEU A 144 -8.04 19.90 -9.76
C LEU A 144 -7.43 21.21 -9.21
N LYS A 145 -8.07 22.38 -9.44
CA LYS A 145 -7.66 23.64 -8.80
C LYS A 145 -8.01 23.70 -7.30
N GLY A 146 -8.92 22.88 -6.84
CA GLY A 146 -9.43 22.93 -5.47
C GLY A 146 -9.29 21.66 -4.67
N ASP A 147 -9.21 20.51 -5.31
CA ASP A 147 -9.23 19.22 -4.62
C ASP A 147 -8.37 18.16 -5.27
N PHE A 148 -7.93 17.20 -4.47
CA PHE A 148 -7.35 15.95 -4.89
C PHE A 148 -7.91 14.81 -4.02
N GLY A 149 -7.84 13.57 -4.51
CA GLY A 149 -8.28 12.40 -3.76
C GLY A 149 -7.50 11.15 -4.14
N TRP A 150 -6.78 10.58 -3.18
CA TRP A 150 -6.09 9.31 -3.33
C TRP A 150 -6.66 8.29 -2.38
N GLU A 151 -6.82 7.06 -2.86
CA GLU A 151 -7.29 5.91 -2.11
C GLU A 151 -6.23 4.82 -2.06
N ALA A 152 -6.23 4.08 -0.97
CA ALA A 152 -5.46 2.85 -0.80
C ALA A 152 -6.42 1.72 -0.44
N SER A 153 -6.65 0.82 -1.39
CA SER A 153 -7.59 -0.29 -1.27
C SER A 153 -6.85 -1.61 -1.11
N MET A 154 -7.26 -2.42 -0.14
CA MET A 154 -6.64 -3.72 0.10
C MET A 154 -6.95 -4.71 -1.04
N THR A 155 -5.95 -5.43 -1.50
CA THR A 155 -6.12 -6.45 -2.55
C THR A 155 -6.88 -7.69 -2.07
N SER A 156 -6.90 -7.95 -0.77
CA SER A 156 -7.63 -9.07 -0.17
C SER A 156 -8.05 -8.74 1.26
N ALA A 157 -9.37 -8.65 1.44
CA ALA A 157 -9.97 -8.33 2.73
C ALA A 157 -9.63 -9.38 3.80
N ARG A 158 -9.28 -8.92 5.01
CA ARG A 158 -8.88 -9.73 6.17
C ARG A 158 -7.59 -10.54 6.02
N VAL A 159 -6.97 -10.50 4.84
CA VAL A 159 -5.67 -11.11 4.56
C VAL A 159 -4.59 -10.04 4.55
N ASN A 160 -4.79 -8.97 3.79
CA ASN A 160 -3.84 -7.87 3.66
C ASN A 160 -4.20 -6.68 4.54
N GLY A 161 -5.48 -6.44 4.80
CA GLY A 161 -5.99 -5.35 5.63
C GLY A 161 -7.42 -5.59 6.10
N ARG A 162 -7.90 -4.68 6.94
CA ARG A 162 -9.29 -4.61 7.42
C ARG A 162 -9.95 -3.27 7.12
N LYS A 163 -9.17 -2.28 6.73
CA LYS A 163 -9.60 -0.93 6.44
C LYS A 163 -8.99 -0.50 5.13
N ASP A 164 -9.74 0.21 4.32
CA ASP A 164 -9.23 0.99 3.22
C ASP A 164 -9.08 2.44 3.67
N PHE A 165 -8.26 3.18 2.98
CA PHE A 165 -7.85 4.51 3.39
C PHE A 165 -7.99 5.48 2.23
N SER A 166 -8.27 6.74 2.56
CA SER A 166 -8.26 7.84 1.57
C SER A 166 -7.64 9.10 2.16
N ALA A 167 -7.16 9.96 1.27
CA ALA A 167 -6.59 11.26 1.59
C ALA A 167 -7.10 12.29 0.59
N PHE A 168 -7.58 13.41 1.11
CA PHE A 168 -8.08 14.56 0.36
C PHE A 168 -7.40 15.85 0.82
N THR A 169 -7.79 16.97 0.24
CA THR A 169 -7.27 18.32 0.61
C THR A 169 -7.53 18.72 2.05
N ASP A 170 -8.45 18.07 2.76
CA ASP A 170 -8.68 18.32 4.20
C ASP A 170 -7.53 17.85 5.11
N LYS A 171 -6.48 17.27 4.53
CA LYS A 171 -5.26 16.77 5.21
C LYS A 171 -5.46 15.63 6.20
N VAL A 172 -6.67 15.06 6.28
CA VAL A 172 -7.00 13.96 7.17
C VAL A 172 -6.98 12.64 6.42
N ILE A 173 -6.32 11.63 6.96
CA ILE A 173 -6.43 10.27 6.44
C ILE A 173 -7.74 9.68 6.96
N LYS A 174 -8.63 9.34 6.05
CA LYS A 174 -9.92 8.73 6.32
C LYS A 174 -9.86 7.23 6.16
N CYS A 175 -10.78 6.50 6.73
CA CYS A 175 -10.83 5.06 6.58
C CYS A 175 -12.24 4.48 6.66
N THR A 176 -12.41 3.45 5.88
CA THR A 176 -13.61 2.62 5.83
C THR A 176 -13.33 1.24 6.41
N VAL A 177 -14.31 0.61 7.04
CA VAL A 177 -14.18 -0.74 7.59
C VAL A 177 -14.72 -1.75 6.58
N THR A 178 -13.99 -2.82 6.36
CA THR A 178 -14.32 -3.91 5.40
C THR A 178 -15.71 -4.52 5.49
N SER A 179 -16.43 -4.30 6.58
CA SER A 179 -17.82 -4.76 6.71
C SER A 179 -18.79 -4.11 5.73
N GLN A 180 -18.38 -3.04 5.06
CA GLN A 180 -19.16 -2.34 4.04
C GLN A 180 -18.80 -2.75 2.62
N ALA A 181 -17.80 -3.61 2.42
CA ALA A 181 -17.48 -4.18 1.13
C ALA A 181 -18.60 -5.05 0.61
N SER A 182 -19.49 -4.47 -0.13
CA SER A 182 -20.66 -5.17 -0.70
C SER A 182 -20.46 -5.66 -2.13
N GLY A 183 -19.25 -5.60 -2.67
CA GLY A 183 -18.97 -6.02 -4.04
C GLY A 183 -18.09 -7.25 -4.12
N ALA A 184 -18.38 -8.16 -5.04
CA ALA A 184 -17.54 -9.32 -5.36
C ALA A 184 -16.12 -8.93 -5.83
N ASN A 185 -15.84 -7.65 -6.03
CA ASN A 185 -14.59 -7.08 -6.50
C ASN A 185 -13.98 -6.06 -5.51
N GLY A 186 -14.45 -6.01 -4.25
CA GLY A 186 -13.78 -5.21 -3.22
C GLY A 186 -13.69 -3.72 -3.54
N THR A 187 -14.72 -3.16 -4.18
CA THR A 187 -14.81 -1.71 -4.36
C THR A 187 -15.06 -1.06 -3.03
N PHE A 188 -14.03 -0.48 -2.45
CA PHE A 188 -14.13 0.39 -1.29
C PHE A 188 -14.03 1.82 -1.77
N GLU A 189 -15.10 2.52 -1.63
CA GLU A 189 -15.08 3.96 -1.70
C GLU A 189 -14.82 4.48 -0.28
N SER A 190 -13.57 4.76 0.05
CA SER A 190 -13.29 5.60 1.18
C SER A 190 -13.54 7.02 0.74
N GLY A 191 -14.77 7.48 0.91
CA GLY A 191 -15.23 8.77 0.42
C GLY A 191 -14.76 9.95 1.27
N SER A 192 -14.91 11.13 0.71
CA SER A 192 -14.66 12.41 1.37
C SER A 192 -15.46 12.58 2.68
N ASN A 193 -16.55 11.83 2.84
CA ASN A 193 -17.42 11.82 4.01
C ASN A 193 -17.04 10.80 5.10
N ASP A 194 -16.03 9.97 4.86
CA ASP A 194 -15.60 8.98 5.85
C ASP A 194 -14.92 9.62 7.06
N ARG A 195 -14.88 8.88 8.15
CA ARG A 195 -14.31 9.37 9.40
C ARG A 195 -12.79 9.30 9.38
N ALA A 196 -12.16 10.22 10.10
CA ALA A 196 -10.74 10.11 10.41
C ALA A 196 -10.41 8.75 11.04
N CYS A 197 -9.25 8.19 10.65
CA CYS A 197 -8.82 6.87 11.13
C CYS A 197 -8.42 6.82 12.61
N ASP A 198 -8.31 7.95 13.25
CA ASP A 198 -7.80 8.12 14.61
C ASP A 198 -8.93 8.19 15.64
N GLY A 199 -9.90 7.30 15.51
CA GLY A 199 -11.01 7.15 16.43
C GLY A 199 -11.01 5.79 17.11
#